data_c09f62b2713391d048fca0b2cce43dff
#
_entry.id   c09f62b2713391d048fca0b2cce43dff
#
_cell.length_a   1.000
_cell.length_b   1.000
_cell.length_c   1.000
_cell.angle_alpha   90.00
_cell.angle_beta   90.00
_cell.angle_gamma   90.00
#
_symmetry.space_group_name_H-M   'P 1'
#
loop_
_entity.id
_entity.type
_entity.pdbx_description
1 polymer ?
#
loop_
_entity_poly.entity_id
_entity_poly.type
_entity_poly.pdbx_seq_one_letter_code
_entity_poly.pdbx_strand_id
1 'polypeptide(L)'
;LLVVDASAMARSAAAVVHGYSTFDPRVRVGGVVLNRVGSDAHERMLREALSPLGVPVLGALRRDGRLAAPERHLGLVPAAERRRAAGEAVRRLGEVIGRRLDLEGVLRLARSAGPLEGEPWSPEAPGPPPPGARVAVASGPAFSFLYEENLELLRGAGAELLFFDPASSEGLPEGAGALYLGGGFPEVYAAELSENRPLREAVRLFAAAGRPVVAECGGLLYLARSLDGREMCGVLDAGARMTGRLTLGYRRARALSGSSLAEAGTEVRGHEFHYSAVEPAAGERPAWEVEGRGPEGFVAGGVHASYLHLHWAARPQMPRRLVRAAAGVGA
;
A
#
# COMPACT_ATOMS: atom_id res chain seq x y z
N LEU A 1 -7.61 19.62 11.61
CA LEU A 1 -6.34 20.34 11.62
C LEU A 1 -5.86 20.51 10.17
N LEU A 2 -5.63 21.75 9.72
CA LEU A 2 -5.13 22.05 8.38
C LEU A 2 -3.63 22.36 8.42
N VAL A 3 -2.84 21.65 7.60
CA VAL A 3 -1.41 21.94 7.41
C VAL A 3 -1.25 22.76 6.12
N VAL A 4 -0.70 23.95 6.25
CA VAL A 4 -0.54 24.92 5.15
C VAL A 4 0.92 25.02 4.77
N ASP A 5 1.27 24.74 3.50
CA ASP A 5 2.60 25.05 2.97
C ASP A 5 2.74 26.56 2.79
N ALA A 6 3.44 27.19 3.71
CA ALA A 6 3.63 28.64 3.73
C ALA A 6 4.88 29.10 2.96
N SER A 7 5.57 28.21 2.23
CA SER A 7 6.90 28.49 1.65
C SER A 7 6.96 29.72 0.73
N ALA A 8 5.84 30.06 0.07
CA ALA A 8 5.72 31.21 -0.84
C ALA A 8 4.47 32.06 -0.54
N MET A 9 4.01 32.06 0.71
CA MET A 9 2.80 32.76 1.14
C MET A 9 3.11 33.91 2.10
N ALA A 10 2.28 34.93 2.07
CA ALA A 10 2.19 35.99 3.05
C ALA A 10 0.71 36.11 3.48
N ARG A 11 0.03 37.22 3.18
CA ARG A 11 -1.41 37.39 3.44
C ARG A 11 -2.31 36.40 2.67
N SER A 12 -1.82 35.83 1.55
CA SER A 12 -2.53 34.81 0.79
C SER A 12 -2.78 33.52 1.58
N ALA A 13 -2.03 33.25 2.64
CA ALA A 13 -2.31 32.13 3.54
C ALA A 13 -3.71 32.24 4.18
N ALA A 14 -4.16 33.47 4.49
CA ALA A 14 -5.50 33.70 5.02
C ALA A 14 -6.59 33.34 3.99
N ALA A 15 -6.38 33.67 2.71
CA ALA A 15 -7.31 33.30 1.64
C ALA A 15 -7.41 31.78 1.48
N VAL A 16 -6.29 31.06 1.57
CA VAL A 16 -6.26 29.60 1.52
C VAL A 16 -7.02 28.98 2.69
N VAL A 17 -6.72 29.40 3.92
CA VAL A 17 -7.42 28.89 5.13
C VAL A 17 -8.90 29.23 5.09
N HIS A 18 -9.26 30.46 4.69
CA HIS A 18 -10.65 30.88 4.52
C HIS A 18 -11.36 29.98 3.49
N GLY A 19 -10.74 29.76 2.33
CA GLY A 19 -11.31 28.87 1.31
C GLY A 19 -11.60 27.48 1.84
N TYR A 20 -10.66 26.84 2.52
CA TYR A 20 -10.88 25.52 3.13
C TYR A 20 -11.95 25.54 4.23
N SER A 21 -12.09 26.64 4.96
CA SER A 21 -13.08 26.76 6.05
C SER A 21 -14.50 26.98 5.55
N THR A 22 -14.67 27.49 4.31
CA THR A 22 -15.97 27.92 3.78
C THR A 22 -16.45 27.14 2.57
N PHE A 23 -15.55 26.43 1.88
CA PHE A 23 -15.87 25.68 0.65
C PHE A 23 -16.91 24.57 0.88
N ASP A 24 -16.76 23.81 1.97
CA ASP A 24 -17.71 22.78 2.35
C ASP A 24 -18.16 23.00 3.81
N PRO A 25 -19.43 23.39 4.06
CA PRO A 25 -19.94 23.68 5.39
C PRO A 25 -19.94 22.47 6.34
N ARG A 26 -19.78 21.27 5.81
CA ARG A 26 -19.65 20.03 6.61
C ARG A 26 -18.26 19.86 7.21
N VAL A 27 -17.26 20.61 6.72
CA VAL A 27 -15.86 20.53 7.17
C VAL A 27 -15.55 21.72 8.09
N ARG A 28 -15.21 21.42 9.33
CA ARG A 28 -14.74 22.43 10.29
C ARG A 28 -13.23 22.44 10.38
N VAL A 29 -12.59 23.54 9.98
CA VAL A 29 -11.16 23.76 10.22
C VAL A 29 -10.99 24.32 11.64
N GLY A 30 -10.57 23.46 12.58
CA GLY A 30 -10.44 23.83 14.01
C GLY A 30 -9.06 24.30 14.42
N GLY A 31 -8.06 24.27 13.53
CA GLY A 31 -6.70 24.74 13.79
C GLY A 31 -5.80 24.63 12.57
N VAL A 32 -4.73 25.41 12.58
CA VAL A 32 -3.75 25.49 11.47
C VAL A 32 -2.35 25.21 11.97
N VAL A 33 -1.58 24.46 11.19
CA VAL A 33 -0.12 24.35 11.30
C VAL A 33 0.51 24.96 10.06
N LEU A 34 1.40 25.92 10.25
CA LEU A 34 2.15 26.56 9.18
C LEU A 34 3.42 25.76 8.90
N ASN A 35 3.54 25.19 7.72
CA ASN A 35 4.71 24.42 7.32
C ASN A 35 5.64 25.24 6.40
N ARG A 36 6.96 24.95 6.43
CA ARG A 36 7.98 25.58 5.58
C ARG A 36 8.11 27.07 5.74
N VAL A 37 7.92 27.56 6.95
CA VAL A 37 8.05 28.99 7.29
C VAL A 37 9.52 29.43 7.17
N GLY A 38 9.77 30.60 6.56
CA GLY A 38 11.13 31.06 6.24
C GLY A 38 11.87 31.69 7.43
N SER A 39 11.19 32.52 8.24
CA SER A 39 11.81 33.32 9.32
C SER A 39 10.80 33.66 10.41
N ASP A 40 11.27 34.23 11.55
CA ASP A 40 10.38 34.70 12.61
C ASP A 40 9.50 35.87 12.14
N ALA A 41 10.03 36.75 11.30
CA ALA A 41 9.25 37.80 10.70
C ALA A 41 8.16 37.27 9.77
N HIS A 42 8.47 36.22 9.01
CA HIS A 42 7.51 35.55 8.15
C HIS A 42 6.40 34.85 8.98
N GLU A 43 6.77 34.19 10.09
CA GLU A 43 5.78 33.60 11.00
C GLU A 43 4.82 34.66 11.59
N ARG A 44 5.35 35.77 12.07
CA ARG A 44 4.52 36.88 12.59
C ARG A 44 3.52 37.36 11.53
N MET A 45 4.01 37.64 10.31
CA MET A 45 3.17 38.06 9.20
C MET A 45 2.03 37.09 8.88
N LEU A 46 2.33 35.81 8.88
CA LEU A 46 1.34 34.76 8.64
C LEU A 46 0.30 34.67 9.78
N ARG A 47 0.75 34.76 11.03
CA ARG A 47 -0.15 34.75 12.21
C ARG A 47 -1.06 35.98 12.22
N GLU A 48 -0.52 37.16 11.90
CA GLU A 48 -1.30 38.40 11.77
C GLU A 48 -2.35 38.30 10.65
N ALA A 49 -1.98 37.71 9.50
CA ALA A 49 -2.90 37.52 8.39
C ALA A 49 -4.05 36.54 8.75
N LEU A 50 -3.78 35.51 9.55
CA LEU A 50 -4.77 34.51 9.95
C LEU A 50 -5.65 34.94 11.13
N SER A 51 -5.19 35.91 11.94
CA SER A 51 -5.90 36.37 13.15
C SER A 51 -7.38 36.73 12.92
N PRO A 52 -7.77 37.43 11.85
CA PRO A 52 -9.18 37.78 11.59
C PRO A 52 -10.09 36.56 11.33
N LEU A 53 -9.53 35.42 10.98
CA LEU A 53 -10.33 34.20 10.70
C LEU A 53 -10.76 33.47 11.97
N GLY A 54 -10.23 33.83 13.14
CA GLY A 54 -10.55 33.17 14.41
C GLY A 54 -10.09 31.71 14.52
N VAL A 55 -9.30 31.20 13.56
CA VAL A 55 -8.77 29.85 13.55
C VAL A 55 -7.39 29.84 14.25
N PRO A 56 -7.18 29.06 15.33
CA PRO A 56 -5.91 29.06 16.05
C PRO A 56 -4.77 28.48 15.20
N VAL A 57 -3.60 29.15 15.25
CA VAL A 57 -2.36 28.61 14.68
C VAL A 57 -1.64 27.81 15.76
N LEU A 58 -1.74 26.49 15.67
CA LEU A 58 -1.22 25.53 16.66
C LEU A 58 0.27 25.24 16.49
N GLY A 59 0.93 25.82 15.49
CA GLY A 59 2.36 25.72 15.34
C GLY A 59 2.88 26.23 14.01
N ALA A 60 4.22 26.41 13.97
CA ALA A 60 4.92 26.82 12.76
C ALA A 60 6.24 26.06 12.63
N LEU A 61 6.36 25.27 11.57
CA LEU A 61 7.53 24.51 11.23
C LEU A 61 8.42 25.30 10.26
N ARG A 62 9.68 25.44 10.60
CA ARG A 62 10.67 26.13 9.76
C ARG A 62 11.05 25.25 8.57
N ARG A 63 11.40 25.92 7.46
CA ARG A 63 12.08 25.24 6.36
C ARG A 63 13.43 24.74 6.86
N ASP A 64 13.59 23.43 6.91
CA ASP A 64 14.82 22.77 7.35
C ASP A 64 15.08 21.55 6.45
N GLY A 65 16.14 21.65 5.62
CA GLY A 65 16.53 20.57 4.71
C GLY A 65 16.88 19.24 5.40
N ARG A 66 17.23 19.32 6.71
CA ARG A 66 17.51 18.10 7.50
C ARG A 66 16.25 17.29 7.81
N LEU A 67 15.07 17.87 7.63
CA LEU A 67 13.77 17.23 7.80
C LEU A 67 13.22 16.68 6.48
N ALA A 68 13.93 16.89 5.36
CA ALA A 68 13.52 16.30 4.09
C ALA A 68 13.61 14.77 4.19
N ALA A 69 12.50 14.10 3.88
CA ALA A 69 12.51 12.67 3.72
C ALA A 69 13.13 12.30 2.36
N PRO A 70 13.93 11.23 2.27
CA PRO A 70 14.43 10.76 0.98
C PRO A 70 13.26 10.42 0.06
N GLU A 71 13.33 10.89 -1.18
CA GLU A 71 12.33 10.62 -2.21
C GLU A 71 12.95 9.76 -3.33
N ARG A 72 12.11 8.96 -3.96
CA ARG A 72 12.40 8.18 -5.16
C ARG A 72 11.30 8.45 -6.20
N HIS A 73 11.42 7.89 -7.40
CA HIS A 73 10.48 8.09 -8.51
C HIS A 73 8.99 7.79 -8.20
N LEU A 74 8.70 6.95 -7.20
CA LEU A 74 7.33 6.68 -6.71
C LEU A 74 6.99 7.40 -5.40
N GLY A 75 7.79 8.37 -4.97
CA GLY A 75 7.63 9.09 -3.72
C GLY A 75 8.66 8.74 -2.67
N LEU A 76 8.26 8.61 -1.39
CA LEU A 76 9.18 8.37 -0.29
C LEU A 76 9.83 6.99 -0.35
N VAL A 77 11.10 6.90 0.04
CA VAL A 77 11.78 5.62 0.25
C VAL A 77 11.14 4.90 1.44
N PRO A 78 10.65 3.66 1.25
CA PRO A 78 10.01 2.91 2.33
C PRO A 78 10.92 2.72 3.55
N ALA A 79 10.34 2.79 4.75
CA ALA A 79 11.08 2.60 6.00
C ALA A 79 11.76 1.22 6.09
N ALA A 80 11.17 0.20 5.47
CA ALA A 80 11.70 -1.16 5.41
C ALA A 80 13.07 -1.23 4.74
N GLU A 81 13.37 -0.35 3.75
CA GLU A 81 14.64 -0.31 3.04
C GLU A 81 15.79 0.29 3.86
N ARG A 82 15.48 1.26 4.74
CA ARG A 82 16.46 2.01 5.52
C ARG A 82 16.01 2.18 6.97
N ARG A 83 15.71 1.07 7.64
CA ARG A 83 15.15 1.07 9.02
C ARG A 83 15.87 2.01 9.98
N ARG A 84 17.21 1.99 9.99
CA ARG A 84 18.01 2.85 10.88
C ARG A 84 17.86 4.34 10.52
N ALA A 85 18.04 4.69 9.24
CA ALA A 85 17.91 6.06 8.76
C ALA A 85 16.46 6.58 8.89
N ALA A 86 15.45 5.74 8.62
CA ALA A 86 14.05 6.08 8.82
C ALA A 86 13.73 6.31 10.30
N GLY A 87 14.22 5.45 11.21
CA GLY A 87 14.04 5.63 12.66
C GLY A 87 14.68 6.93 13.17
N GLU A 88 15.88 7.27 12.68
CA GLU A 88 16.55 8.54 13.00
C GLU A 88 15.79 9.75 12.45
N ALA A 89 15.23 9.66 11.23
CA ALA A 89 14.42 10.71 10.63
C ALA A 89 13.12 10.93 11.42
N VAL A 90 12.39 9.86 11.76
CA VAL A 90 11.17 9.91 12.57
C VAL A 90 11.43 10.53 13.94
N ARG A 91 12.50 10.12 14.63
CA ARG A 91 12.86 10.70 15.93
C ARG A 91 13.14 12.20 15.81
N ARG A 92 13.92 12.62 14.81
CA ARG A 92 14.25 14.03 14.55
C ARG A 92 12.99 14.86 14.23
N LEU A 93 12.10 14.32 13.40
CA LEU A 93 10.80 14.93 13.14
C LEU A 93 9.99 15.08 14.43
N GLY A 94 9.94 14.04 15.27
CA GLY A 94 9.26 14.06 16.56
C GLY A 94 9.78 15.15 17.49
N GLU A 95 11.11 15.31 17.58
CA GLU A 95 11.74 16.36 18.39
C GLU A 95 11.41 17.77 17.91
N VAL A 96 11.39 17.99 16.58
CA VAL A 96 11.06 19.31 16.00
C VAL A 96 9.58 19.62 16.20
N ILE A 97 8.71 18.67 15.94
CA ILE A 97 7.25 18.81 16.12
C ILE A 97 6.94 19.08 17.60
N GLY A 98 7.52 18.32 18.52
CA GLY A 98 7.30 18.49 19.95
C GLY A 98 7.71 19.88 20.49
N ARG A 99 8.68 20.54 19.84
CA ARG A 99 9.13 21.90 20.23
C ARG A 99 8.37 23.04 19.54
N ARG A 100 7.75 22.78 18.41
CA ARG A 100 7.19 23.81 17.50
C ARG A 100 5.69 23.83 17.43
N LEU A 101 5.02 22.76 17.87
CA LEU A 101 3.56 22.67 17.88
C LEU A 101 3.04 22.76 19.32
N ASP A 102 1.89 23.42 19.49
CA ASP A 102 1.04 23.30 20.67
C ASP A 102 0.35 21.93 20.64
N LEU A 103 1.05 20.89 21.12
CA LEU A 103 0.53 19.52 21.15
C LEU A 103 -0.71 19.40 22.04
N GLU A 104 -0.78 20.16 23.13
CA GLU A 104 -1.97 20.22 24.00
C GLU A 104 -3.17 20.80 23.26
N GLY A 105 -2.94 21.86 22.45
CA GLY A 105 -3.96 22.41 21.56
C GLY A 105 -4.44 21.42 20.51
N VAL A 106 -3.51 20.65 19.93
CA VAL A 106 -3.86 19.57 18.99
C VAL A 106 -4.70 18.49 19.67
N LEU A 107 -4.32 18.06 20.87
CA LEU A 107 -5.08 17.07 21.65
C LEU A 107 -6.45 17.59 22.05
N ARG A 108 -6.56 18.86 22.49
CA ARG A 108 -7.87 19.49 22.80
C ARG A 108 -8.75 19.52 21.54
N LEU A 109 -8.18 19.88 20.40
CA LEU A 109 -8.91 19.86 19.12
C LEU A 109 -9.39 18.44 18.77
N ALA A 110 -8.52 17.44 18.87
CA ALA A 110 -8.87 16.05 18.60
C ALA A 110 -10.01 15.57 19.50
N ARG A 111 -9.97 15.87 20.80
CA ARG A 111 -11.00 15.51 21.77
C ARG A 111 -12.32 16.28 21.59
N SER A 112 -12.33 17.36 20.82
CA SER A 112 -13.54 18.11 20.47
C SER A 112 -14.35 17.51 19.33
N ALA A 113 -13.83 16.45 18.68
CA ALA A 113 -14.59 15.70 17.70
C ALA A 113 -15.75 14.97 18.38
N GLY A 114 -16.93 15.03 17.76
CA GLY A 114 -18.09 14.26 18.21
C GLY A 114 -17.89 12.76 18.04
N PRO A 115 -18.77 11.93 18.62
CA PRO A 115 -18.76 10.51 18.38
C PRO A 115 -19.01 10.23 16.88
N LEU A 116 -18.34 9.22 16.36
CA LEU A 116 -18.65 8.70 15.04
C LEU A 116 -19.86 7.77 15.18
N GLU A 117 -20.88 7.99 14.35
CA GLU A 117 -22.01 7.08 14.25
C GLU A 117 -21.63 5.86 13.41
N GLY A 118 -22.13 4.68 13.78
CA GLY A 118 -21.92 3.41 13.09
C GLY A 118 -21.12 2.40 13.88
N GLU A 119 -21.22 1.16 13.46
CA GLU A 119 -20.42 0.07 14.02
C GLU A 119 -18.97 0.16 13.55
N PRO A 120 -17.98 -0.08 14.42
CA PRO A 120 -16.59 -0.17 14.03
C PRO A 120 -16.42 -1.28 12.98
N TRP A 121 -15.53 -1.03 12.01
CA TRP A 121 -15.14 -2.09 11.09
C TRP A 121 -14.48 -3.24 11.87
N SER A 122 -14.87 -4.49 11.54
CA SER A 122 -14.27 -5.69 12.09
C SER A 122 -13.76 -6.60 10.96
N PRO A 123 -12.56 -7.17 11.07
CA PRO A 123 -12.05 -8.16 10.12
C PRO A 123 -12.69 -9.54 10.28
N GLU A 124 -13.59 -9.71 11.25
CA GLU A 124 -14.19 -11.02 11.53
C GLU A 124 -14.96 -11.55 10.33
N ALA A 125 -14.64 -12.78 9.96
CA ALA A 125 -15.34 -13.49 8.90
C ALA A 125 -16.53 -14.27 9.50
N PRO A 126 -17.74 -14.23 8.91
CA PRO A 126 -18.85 -15.03 9.37
C PRO A 126 -18.59 -16.52 9.15
N GLY A 127 -18.84 -17.35 10.16
CA GLY A 127 -18.71 -18.81 10.14
C GLY A 127 -17.37 -19.33 10.66
N PRO A 128 -17.28 -20.65 10.91
CA PRO A 128 -16.09 -21.25 11.49
C PRO A 128 -14.90 -21.18 10.53
N PRO A 129 -13.69 -20.84 11.03
CA PRO A 129 -12.49 -20.83 10.22
C PRO A 129 -12.11 -22.26 9.80
N PRO A 130 -11.56 -22.45 8.58
CA PRO A 130 -11.03 -23.74 8.19
C PRO A 130 -9.80 -24.10 9.04
N PRO A 131 -9.66 -25.34 9.52
CA PRO A 131 -8.54 -25.72 10.37
C PRO A 131 -7.23 -25.75 9.57
N GLY A 132 -6.13 -25.28 10.20
CA GLY A 132 -4.78 -25.45 9.68
C GLY A 132 -4.44 -24.59 8.45
N ALA A 133 -5.22 -23.58 8.13
CA ALA A 133 -4.92 -22.69 7.03
C ALA A 133 -3.68 -21.84 7.35
N ARG A 134 -2.63 -21.95 6.53
CA ARG A 134 -1.39 -21.17 6.63
C ARG A 134 -1.14 -20.40 5.33
N VAL A 135 -0.98 -19.10 5.42
CA VAL A 135 -0.69 -18.23 4.28
C VAL A 135 0.70 -17.65 4.46
N ALA A 136 1.62 -18.01 3.56
CA ALA A 136 2.93 -17.38 3.52
C ALA A 136 2.83 -16.02 2.81
N VAL A 137 3.28 -14.98 3.49
CA VAL A 137 3.19 -13.58 3.05
C VAL A 137 4.58 -13.05 2.73
N ALA A 138 4.81 -12.65 1.48
CA ALA A 138 6.04 -11.99 1.12
C ALA A 138 6.14 -10.61 1.80
N SER A 139 7.27 -10.34 2.41
CA SER A 139 7.56 -9.12 3.18
C SER A 139 9.01 -8.70 2.97
N GLY A 140 9.43 -7.65 3.64
CA GLY A 140 10.80 -7.14 3.51
C GLY A 140 10.90 -5.98 2.53
N PRO A 141 12.12 -5.55 2.19
CA PRO A 141 12.34 -4.33 1.41
C PRO A 141 11.74 -4.37 0.00
N ALA A 142 11.81 -5.53 -0.67
CA ALA A 142 11.27 -5.71 -2.02
C ALA A 142 9.74 -5.78 -2.06
N PHE A 143 9.09 -6.20 -0.94
CA PHE A 143 7.64 -6.42 -0.81
C PHE A 143 7.10 -5.65 0.39
N SER A 144 7.24 -4.33 0.36
CA SER A 144 6.89 -3.44 1.47
C SER A 144 5.50 -2.81 1.36
N PHE A 145 4.76 -3.07 0.28
CA PHE A 145 3.43 -2.52 0.06
C PHE A 145 2.36 -3.58 0.28
N LEU A 146 1.85 -3.62 1.52
CA LEU A 146 0.77 -4.49 1.96
C LEU A 146 -0.28 -3.64 2.70
N TYR A 147 -1.55 -3.89 2.47
CA TYR A 147 -2.61 -3.36 3.33
C TYR A 147 -2.68 -4.19 4.61
N GLU A 148 -2.53 -3.55 5.77
CA GLU A 148 -2.67 -4.28 7.05
C GLU A 148 -4.07 -4.87 7.20
N GLU A 149 -5.10 -4.19 6.71
CA GLU A 149 -6.48 -4.68 6.70
C GLU A 149 -6.65 -5.97 5.89
N ASN A 150 -5.88 -6.16 4.81
CA ASN A 150 -5.87 -7.44 4.09
C ASN A 150 -5.29 -8.57 4.96
N LEU A 151 -4.24 -8.27 5.74
CA LEU A 151 -3.65 -9.24 6.68
C LEU A 151 -4.59 -9.54 7.85
N GLU A 152 -5.28 -8.53 8.37
CA GLU A 152 -6.30 -8.70 9.41
C GLU A 152 -7.46 -9.56 8.91
N LEU A 153 -7.92 -9.34 7.68
CA LEU A 153 -8.98 -10.14 7.06
C LEU A 153 -8.57 -11.62 6.84
N LEU A 154 -7.30 -11.88 6.48
CA LEU A 154 -6.77 -13.24 6.40
C LEU A 154 -6.78 -13.90 7.79
N ARG A 155 -6.30 -13.19 8.84
CA ARG A 155 -6.36 -13.67 10.23
C ARG A 155 -7.79 -13.90 10.69
N GLY A 156 -8.69 -12.93 10.43
CA GLY A 156 -10.11 -13.02 10.73
C GLY A 156 -10.83 -14.17 10.01
N ALA A 157 -10.34 -14.56 8.82
CA ALA A 157 -10.80 -15.76 8.13
C ALA A 157 -10.17 -17.07 8.65
N GLY A 158 -9.28 -17.00 9.64
CA GLY A 158 -8.67 -18.16 10.32
C GLY A 158 -7.29 -18.57 9.81
N ALA A 159 -6.60 -17.75 9.04
CA ALA A 159 -5.26 -18.05 8.59
C ALA A 159 -4.19 -17.71 9.63
N GLU A 160 -3.24 -18.60 9.82
CA GLU A 160 -1.92 -18.30 10.37
C GLU A 160 -1.08 -17.64 9.26
N LEU A 161 -0.51 -16.44 9.52
CA LEU A 161 0.33 -15.73 8.58
C LEU A 161 1.81 -16.01 8.85
N LEU A 162 2.51 -16.52 7.85
CA LEU A 162 3.92 -16.89 7.89
C LEU A 162 4.71 -15.90 7.00
N PHE A 163 5.43 -14.96 7.60
CA PHE A 163 6.17 -13.97 6.84
C PHE A 163 7.53 -14.47 6.37
N PHE A 164 7.90 -14.15 5.13
CA PHE A 164 9.21 -14.43 4.56
C PHE A 164 9.69 -13.29 3.68
N ASP A 165 11.00 -13.12 3.56
CA ASP A 165 11.61 -12.11 2.70
C ASP A 165 12.17 -12.77 1.43
N PRO A 166 11.57 -12.53 0.25
CA PRO A 166 12.03 -13.12 -0.99
C PRO A 166 13.48 -12.80 -1.38
N ALA A 167 14.06 -11.72 -0.87
CA ALA A 167 15.45 -11.37 -1.13
C ALA A 167 16.46 -12.15 -0.27
N SER A 168 16.04 -12.70 0.90
CA SER A 168 16.98 -13.27 1.88
C SER A 168 16.59 -14.62 2.47
N SER A 169 15.32 -15.02 2.41
CA SER A 169 14.89 -16.34 2.90
C SER A 169 15.39 -17.47 2.02
N GLU A 170 15.86 -18.56 2.62
CA GLU A 170 16.38 -19.75 1.89
C GLU A 170 15.28 -20.60 1.26
N GLY A 171 14.03 -20.47 1.72
CA GLY A 171 12.89 -21.25 1.23
C GLY A 171 11.56 -20.68 1.69
N LEU A 172 10.47 -21.31 1.25
CA LEU A 172 9.13 -20.97 1.73
C LEU A 172 8.94 -21.46 3.17
N PRO A 173 8.15 -20.75 3.99
CA PRO A 173 7.80 -21.17 5.33
C PRO A 173 7.16 -22.56 5.32
N GLU A 174 7.57 -23.42 6.27
CA GLU A 174 7.06 -24.79 6.41
C GLU A 174 5.55 -24.81 6.67
N GLY A 175 4.87 -25.69 5.96
CA GLY A 175 3.42 -25.85 6.09
C GLY A 175 2.59 -24.76 5.41
N ALA A 176 3.19 -23.87 4.64
CA ALA A 176 2.44 -22.89 3.84
C ALA A 176 1.43 -23.59 2.93
N GLY A 177 0.15 -23.23 3.04
CA GLY A 177 -0.94 -23.72 2.20
C GLY A 177 -1.25 -22.81 1.02
N ALA A 178 -0.93 -21.52 1.13
CA ALA A 178 -1.05 -20.52 0.07
C ALA A 178 0.09 -19.48 0.15
N LEU A 179 0.33 -18.76 -0.95
CA LEU A 179 1.24 -17.60 -0.99
C LEU A 179 0.46 -16.31 -1.27
N TYR A 180 0.81 -15.24 -0.55
CA TYR A 180 0.41 -13.88 -0.86
C TYR A 180 1.66 -13.03 -1.12
N LEU A 181 1.84 -12.62 -2.37
CA LEU A 181 2.94 -11.80 -2.85
C LEU A 181 2.38 -10.40 -3.15
N GLY A 182 2.50 -9.48 -2.21
CA GLY A 182 1.97 -8.14 -2.33
C GLY A 182 2.76 -7.23 -3.26
N GLY A 183 2.48 -5.94 -3.20
CA GLY A 183 3.21 -4.93 -3.93
C GLY A 183 4.55 -4.55 -3.29
N GLY A 184 5.32 -3.76 -4.01
CA GLY A 184 6.62 -3.27 -3.55
C GLY A 184 7.48 -2.78 -4.69
N PHE A 185 8.79 -2.91 -4.50
CA PHE A 185 9.82 -2.40 -5.41
C PHE A 185 10.79 -3.52 -5.82
N PRO A 186 10.32 -4.59 -6.48
CA PRO A 186 11.18 -5.70 -6.86
C PRO A 186 12.27 -5.29 -7.86
N GLU A 187 12.08 -4.22 -8.63
CA GLU A 187 13.07 -3.67 -9.53
C GLU A 187 14.32 -3.15 -8.82
N VAL A 188 14.16 -2.65 -7.60
CA VAL A 188 15.25 -2.14 -6.76
C VAL A 188 16.12 -3.28 -6.22
N TYR A 189 15.48 -4.43 -5.97
CA TYR A 189 16.10 -5.64 -5.39
C TYR A 189 16.18 -6.77 -6.42
N ALA A 190 16.15 -6.43 -7.72
CA ALA A 190 16.10 -7.43 -8.79
C ALA A 190 17.34 -8.32 -8.83
N ALA A 191 18.50 -7.83 -8.37
CA ALA A 191 19.71 -8.63 -8.25
C ALA A 191 19.56 -9.70 -7.16
N GLU A 192 19.22 -9.29 -5.95
CA GLU A 192 19.07 -10.19 -4.80
C GLU A 192 17.95 -11.21 -5.04
N LEU A 193 16.82 -10.76 -5.59
CA LEU A 193 15.71 -11.66 -5.95
C LEU A 193 16.12 -12.67 -7.02
N SER A 194 16.89 -12.24 -8.03
CA SER A 194 17.40 -13.11 -9.09
C SER A 194 18.44 -14.13 -8.58
N GLU A 195 19.31 -13.72 -7.68
CA GLU A 195 20.36 -14.54 -7.09
C GLU A 195 19.81 -15.59 -6.11
N ASN A 196 18.64 -15.32 -5.48
CA ASN A 196 17.99 -16.26 -4.57
C ASN A 196 17.29 -17.41 -5.34
N ARG A 197 18.10 -18.22 -6.03
CA ARG A 197 17.61 -19.39 -6.81
C ARG A 197 16.80 -20.39 -5.98
N PRO A 198 17.22 -20.76 -4.74
CA PRO A 198 16.47 -21.74 -3.95
C PRO A 198 15.02 -21.30 -3.72
N LEU A 199 14.80 -20.04 -3.37
CA LEU A 199 13.46 -19.53 -3.11
C LEU A 199 12.64 -19.39 -4.39
N ARG A 200 13.24 -18.86 -5.48
CA ARG A 200 12.56 -18.78 -6.79
C ARG A 200 12.06 -20.16 -7.25
N GLU A 201 12.90 -21.17 -7.10
CA GLU A 201 12.54 -22.55 -7.45
C GLU A 201 11.44 -23.08 -6.51
N ALA A 202 11.50 -22.82 -5.21
CA ALA A 202 10.47 -23.22 -4.26
C ALA A 202 9.11 -22.58 -4.62
N VAL A 203 9.08 -21.28 -4.99
CA VAL A 203 7.86 -20.60 -5.45
C VAL A 203 7.35 -21.22 -6.74
N ARG A 204 8.24 -21.51 -7.70
CA ARG A 204 7.88 -22.13 -8.98
C ARG A 204 7.28 -23.53 -8.77
N LEU A 205 7.88 -24.36 -7.95
CA LEU A 205 7.37 -25.70 -7.60
C LEU A 205 6.05 -25.64 -6.84
N PHE A 206 5.89 -24.67 -5.93
CA PHE A 206 4.65 -24.45 -5.19
C PHE A 206 3.49 -24.10 -6.14
N ALA A 207 3.71 -23.22 -7.10
CA ALA A 207 2.73 -22.86 -8.12
C ALA A 207 2.44 -24.03 -9.08
N ALA A 208 3.48 -24.76 -9.52
CA ALA A 208 3.35 -25.91 -10.41
C ALA A 208 2.56 -27.06 -9.77
N ALA A 209 2.61 -27.19 -8.44
CA ALA A 209 1.78 -28.13 -7.69
C ALA A 209 0.30 -27.69 -7.60
N GLY A 210 -0.11 -26.62 -8.28
CA GLY A 210 -1.48 -26.10 -8.28
C GLY A 210 -1.90 -25.42 -6.99
N ARG A 211 -0.95 -25.13 -6.08
CA ARG A 211 -1.24 -24.49 -4.81
C ARG A 211 -1.62 -23.01 -5.00
N PRO A 212 -2.47 -22.45 -4.12
CA PRO A 212 -2.93 -21.08 -4.24
C PRO A 212 -1.80 -20.06 -4.13
N VAL A 213 -1.70 -19.17 -5.13
CA VAL A 213 -0.78 -18.02 -5.13
C VAL A 213 -1.55 -16.81 -5.58
N VAL A 214 -1.56 -15.76 -4.75
CA VAL A 214 -2.08 -14.44 -5.09
C VAL A 214 -0.93 -13.46 -5.16
N ALA A 215 -0.81 -12.76 -6.30
CA ALA A 215 0.28 -11.83 -6.56
C ALA A 215 -0.24 -10.49 -7.08
N GLU A 216 0.15 -9.40 -6.44
CA GLU A 216 -0.24 -8.04 -6.80
C GLU A 216 1.00 -7.21 -7.18
N CYS A 217 0.96 -6.50 -8.30
CA CYS A 217 1.97 -5.53 -8.75
C CYS A 217 3.41 -6.07 -8.64
N GLY A 218 4.14 -5.79 -7.57
CA GLY A 218 5.49 -6.34 -7.32
C GLY A 218 5.52 -7.86 -7.33
N GLY A 219 4.50 -8.51 -6.77
CA GLY A 219 4.33 -9.95 -6.79
C GLY A 219 4.15 -10.51 -8.21
N LEU A 220 3.38 -9.81 -9.06
CA LEU A 220 3.24 -10.16 -10.48
C LEU A 220 4.61 -10.14 -11.19
N LEU A 221 5.42 -9.08 -10.96
CA LEU A 221 6.75 -8.95 -11.56
C LEU A 221 7.68 -10.08 -11.11
N TYR A 222 7.61 -10.48 -9.84
CA TYR A 222 8.42 -11.58 -9.30
C TYR A 222 8.02 -12.94 -9.85
N LEU A 223 6.74 -13.17 -10.18
CA LEU A 223 6.27 -14.41 -10.81
C LEU A 223 6.57 -14.49 -12.30
N ALA A 224 6.90 -13.38 -12.97
CA ALA A 224 7.29 -13.36 -14.38
C ALA A 224 8.56 -14.20 -14.65
N ARG A 225 8.88 -14.42 -15.92
CA ARG A 225 10.17 -15.06 -16.33
C ARG A 225 11.37 -14.21 -15.97
N SER A 226 11.23 -12.90 -16.19
CA SER A 226 12.32 -11.95 -15.95
C SER A 226 11.79 -10.56 -15.63
N LEU A 227 12.62 -9.76 -14.95
CA LEU A 227 12.45 -8.33 -14.73
C LEU A 227 13.72 -7.61 -15.18
N ASP A 228 13.63 -6.74 -16.20
CA ASP A 228 14.75 -6.05 -16.83
C ASP A 228 15.92 -7.02 -17.20
N GLY A 229 15.58 -8.18 -17.75
CA GLY A 229 16.54 -9.21 -18.16
C GLY A 229 17.09 -10.08 -17.02
N ARG A 230 16.77 -9.80 -15.75
CA ARG A 230 17.13 -10.66 -14.62
C ARG A 230 16.09 -11.74 -14.42
N GLU A 231 16.53 -12.97 -14.21
CA GLU A 231 15.62 -14.10 -13.98
C GLU A 231 14.77 -13.90 -12.72
N MET A 232 13.47 -14.16 -12.83
CA MET A 232 12.51 -14.20 -11.72
C MET A 232 11.98 -15.65 -11.54
N CYS A 233 10.83 -15.84 -10.90
CA CYS A 233 10.35 -17.20 -10.59
C CYS A 233 9.96 -18.01 -11.84
N GLY A 234 9.62 -17.39 -12.95
CA GLY A 234 9.25 -18.09 -14.19
C GLY A 234 7.94 -18.90 -14.05
N VAL A 235 7.04 -18.47 -13.18
CA VAL A 235 5.70 -19.06 -13.00
C VAL A 235 4.77 -18.64 -14.13
N LEU A 236 4.90 -17.38 -14.57
CA LEU A 236 4.11 -16.80 -15.64
C LEU A 236 4.95 -16.75 -16.93
N ASP A 237 4.34 -17.12 -18.04
CA ASP A 237 4.95 -16.98 -19.36
C ASP A 237 4.89 -15.54 -19.85
N ALA A 238 5.52 -14.65 -19.11
CA ALA A 238 5.55 -13.22 -19.37
C ALA A 238 6.89 -12.61 -18.95
N GLY A 239 7.34 -11.59 -19.66
CA GLY A 239 8.51 -10.78 -19.31
C GLY A 239 8.09 -9.44 -18.70
N ALA A 240 8.78 -9.01 -17.67
CA ALA A 240 8.58 -7.71 -17.04
C ALA A 240 9.73 -6.75 -17.34
N ARG A 241 9.41 -5.48 -17.49
CA ARG A 241 10.42 -4.42 -17.67
C ARG A 241 9.95 -3.11 -17.03
N MET A 242 10.91 -2.32 -16.58
CA MET A 242 10.64 -0.94 -16.17
C MET A 242 10.45 -0.04 -17.39
N THR A 243 9.61 0.98 -17.23
CA THR A 243 9.30 1.94 -18.29
C THR A 243 9.46 3.37 -17.77
N GLY A 244 9.59 4.35 -18.67
CA GLY A 244 9.58 5.77 -18.29
C GLY A 244 8.17 6.34 -18.04
N ARG A 245 7.12 5.52 -18.20
CA ARG A 245 5.72 5.96 -18.12
C ARG A 245 5.07 5.47 -16.84
N LEU A 246 4.55 6.43 -16.05
CA LEU A 246 3.73 6.14 -14.88
C LEU A 246 2.33 5.67 -15.29
N THR A 247 1.91 4.52 -14.78
CA THR A 247 0.52 4.07 -14.74
C THR A 247 -0.01 4.32 -13.33
N LEU A 248 -0.96 5.24 -13.20
CA LEU A 248 -1.56 5.63 -11.92
C LEU A 248 -3.05 5.81 -12.08
N GLY A 249 -3.83 5.31 -11.13
CA GLY A 249 -5.24 5.66 -10.99
C GLY A 249 -6.09 4.55 -10.41
N TYR A 250 -7.28 4.95 -9.98
CA TYR A 250 -8.31 4.01 -9.56
C TYR A 250 -8.88 3.25 -10.76
N ARG A 251 -9.25 2.00 -10.51
CA ARG A 251 -9.80 1.09 -11.52
C ARG A 251 -11.05 0.41 -11.00
N ARG A 252 -11.99 0.20 -11.92
CA ARG A 252 -13.03 -0.80 -11.76
C ARG A 252 -12.68 -1.98 -12.63
N ALA A 253 -12.85 -3.18 -12.09
CA ALA A 253 -12.55 -4.40 -12.82
C ALA A 253 -13.54 -5.49 -12.47
N ARG A 254 -13.72 -6.41 -13.41
CA ARG A 254 -14.55 -7.60 -13.27
C ARG A 254 -13.70 -8.85 -13.53
N ALA A 255 -13.77 -9.83 -12.65
CA ALA A 255 -13.03 -11.08 -12.80
C ALA A 255 -13.51 -11.81 -14.08
N LEU A 256 -12.58 -12.05 -15.00
CA LEU A 256 -12.85 -12.84 -16.22
C LEU A 256 -12.73 -14.34 -15.94
N SER A 257 -11.84 -14.72 -15.05
CA SER A 257 -11.60 -16.11 -14.68
C SER A 257 -11.80 -16.32 -13.19
N GLY A 258 -12.43 -17.45 -12.83
CA GLY A 258 -12.45 -17.89 -11.42
C GLY A 258 -11.07 -18.32 -10.98
N SER A 259 -10.69 -17.95 -9.72
CA SER A 259 -9.38 -18.22 -9.12
C SER A 259 -9.52 -18.47 -7.62
N SER A 260 -8.39 -18.74 -6.93
CA SER A 260 -8.33 -18.82 -5.47
C SER A 260 -8.67 -17.50 -4.76
N LEU A 261 -8.71 -16.36 -5.49
CA LEU A 261 -9.03 -15.03 -4.93
C LEU A 261 -10.46 -14.61 -5.23
N ALA A 262 -10.95 -14.80 -6.46
CA ALA A 262 -12.25 -14.30 -6.89
C ALA A 262 -12.98 -15.32 -7.79
N GLU A 263 -14.30 -15.31 -7.73
CA GLU A 263 -15.15 -16.01 -8.71
C GLU A 263 -15.26 -15.19 -9.99
N ALA A 264 -15.43 -15.86 -11.12
CA ALA A 264 -15.72 -15.17 -12.38
C ALA A 264 -16.97 -14.26 -12.23
N GLY A 265 -16.90 -13.07 -12.76
CA GLY A 265 -17.96 -12.06 -12.64
C GLY A 265 -17.86 -11.16 -11.39
N THR A 266 -16.98 -11.47 -10.43
CA THR A 266 -16.77 -10.61 -9.25
C THR A 266 -16.30 -9.22 -9.67
N GLU A 267 -17.03 -8.19 -9.24
CA GLU A 267 -16.65 -6.79 -9.46
C GLU A 267 -15.82 -6.25 -8.29
N VAL A 268 -14.72 -5.56 -8.61
CA VAL A 268 -13.81 -4.97 -7.64
C VAL A 268 -13.48 -3.52 -7.99
N ARG A 269 -13.02 -2.79 -7.00
CA ARG A 269 -12.34 -1.50 -7.15
C ARG A 269 -10.94 -1.65 -6.60
N GLY A 270 -9.96 -1.19 -7.36
CA GLY A 270 -8.56 -1.20 -6.98
C GLY A 270 -7.85 0.02 -7.52
N HIS A 271 -6.55 0.00 -7.47
CA HIS A 271 -5.71 1.00 -8.11
C HIS A 271 -4.48 0.35 -8.74
N GLU A 272 -3.90 1.06 -9.69
CA GLU A 272 -2.56 0.77 -10.23
C GLU A 272 -1.63 1.91 -9.85
N PHE A 273 -0.38 1.59 -9.55
CA PHE A 273 0.67 2.56 -9.31
C PHE A 273 2.04 1.94 -9.61
N HIS A 274 2.47 2.01 -10.87
CA HIS A 274 3.71 1.38 -11.31
C HIS A 274 4.33 2.09 -12.53
N TYR A 275 5.65 1.92 -12.70
CA TYR A 275 6.43 2.31 -13.88
C TYR A 275 6.85 1.10 -14.72
N SER A 276 6.24 -0.04 -14.53
CA SER A 276 6.59 -1.27 -15.24
C SER A 276 5.55 -1.67 -16.27
N ALA A 277 5.92 -2.59 -17.14
CA ALA A 277 5.02 -3.29 -18.05
C ALA A 277 5.35 -4.78 -18.04
N VAL A 278 4.32 -5.61 -18.14
CA VAL A 278 4.43 -7.07 -18.33
C VAL A 278 3.91 -7.40 -19.72
N GLU A 279 4.63 -8.25 -20.43
CA GLU A 279 4.28 -8.67 -21.79
C GLU A 279 4.34 -10.20 -21.93
N PRO A 280 3.21 -10.83 -22.32
CA PRO A 280 1.89 -10.23 -22.58
C PRO A 280 1.26 -9.65 -21.29
N ALA A 281 0.35 -8.66 -21.45
CA ALA A 281 -0.33 -8.02 -20.32
C ALA A 281 -1.36 -8.94 -19.65
N ALA A 282 -1.79 -9.99 -20.33
CA ALA A 282 -2.73 -10.99 -19.83
C ALA A 282 -2.34 -12.39 -20.33
N GLY A 283 -2.65 -13.39 -19.54
CA GLY A 283 -2.53 -14.80 -19.92
C GLY A 283 -3.74 -15.29 -20.75
N GLU A 284 -3.70 -16.58 -21.14
CA GLU A 284 -4.83 -17.24 -21.83
C GLU A 284 -6.14 -17.14 -21.02
N ARG A 285 -6.03 -17.15 -19.69
CA ARG A 285 -7.11 -16.87 -18.75
C ARG A 285 -6.80 -15.59 -18.00
N PRO A 286 -7.28 -14.43 -18.47
CA PRO A 286 -7.04 -13.16 -17.80
C PRO A 286 -7.68 -13.13 -16.42
N ALA A 287 -7.04 -12.42 -15.47
CA ALA A 287 -7.59 -12.24 -14.14
C ALA A 287 -8.79 -11.27 -14.18
N TRP A 288 -8.61 -10.14 -14.83
CA TRP A 288 -9.58 -9.04 -14.82
C TRP A 288 -9.89 -8.51 -16.21
N GLU A 289 -11.11 -8.05 -16.38
CA GLU A 289 -11.50 -7.04 -17.37
C GLU A 289 -11.43 -5.68 -16.66
N VAL A 290 -10.46 -4.86 -17.01
CA VAL A 290 -10.28 -3.52 -16.43
C VAL A 290 -11.02 -2.49 -17.30
N GLU A 291 -11.92 -1.72 -16.69
CA GLU A 291 -12.74 -0.71 -17.39
C GLU A 291 -11.86 0.26 -18.19
N GLY A 292 -12.12 0.36 -19.50
CA GLY A 292 -11.38 1.23 -20.42
C GLY A 292 -9.96 0.77 -20.78
N ARG A 293 -9.54 -0.44 -20.38
CA ARG A 293 -8.22 -0.99 -20.68
C ARG A 293 -8.25 -2.40 -21.27
N GLY A 294 -9.30 -3.18 -21.00
CA GLY A 294 -9.44 -4.55 -21.46
C GLY A 294 -8.86 -5.59 -20.51
N PRO A 295 -8.60 -6.81 -21.03
CA PRO A 295 -8.11 -7.93 -20.22
C PRO A 295 -6.72 -7.68 -19.64
N GLU A 296 -6.56 -8.04 -18.37
CA GLU A 296 -5.30 -7.86 -17.61
C GLU A 296 -5.09 -9.04 -16.66
N GLY A 297 -3.80 -9.38 -16.43
CA GLY A 297 -3.38 -10.34 -15.43
C GLY A 297 -3.54 -11.79 -15.85
N PHE A 298 -3.27 -12.69 -14.92
CA PHE A 298 -3.10 -14.11 -15.18
C PHE A 298 -3.84 -14.96 -14.16
N VAL A 299 -4.57 -15.95 -14.64
CA VAL A 299 -5.08 -17.05 -13.83
C VAL A 299 -4.57 -18.36 -14.44
N ALA A 300 -3.67 -19.07 -13.75
CA ALA A 300 -3.10 -20.33 -14.21
C ALA A 300 -2.94 -21.31 -13.05
N GLY A 301 -3.55 -22.47 -13.14
CA GLY A 301 -3.57 -23.41 -12.02
C GLY A 301 -4.15 -22.75 -10.75
N GLY A 302 -3.37 -22.72 -9.67
CA GLY A 302 -3.70 -22.02 -8.41
C GLY A 302 -3.34 -20.53 -8.38
N VAL A 303 -2.68 -20.02 -9.43
CA VAL A 303 -2.13 -18.66 -9.45
C VAL A 303 -3.17 -17.64 -9.89
N HIS A 304 -3.24 -16.53 -9.17
CA HIS A 304 -3.90 -15.28 -9.56
C HIS A 304 -2.88 -14.15 -9.45
N ALA A 305 -2.54 -13.50 -10.56
CA ALA A 305 -1.55 -12.44 -10.60
C ALA A 305 -2.05 -11.25 -11.43
N SER A 306 -1.87 -10.03 -10.93
CA SER A 306 -2.40 -8.81 -11.53
C SER A 306 -1.61 -7.58 -11.10
N TYR A 307 -1.69 -6.48 -11.87
CA TYR A 307 -1.21 -5.17 -11.44
C TYR A 307 -2.13 -4.49 -10.42
N LEU A 308 -3.39 -4.90 -10.36
CA LEU A 308 -4.36 -4.25 -9.45
C LEU A 308 -4.01 -4.52 -7.99
N HIS A 309 -3.88 -3.44 -7.23
CA HIS A 309 -3.88 -3.48 -5.77
C HIS A 309 -5.32 -3.44 -5.28
N LEU A 310 -5.69 -4.42 -4.47
CA LEU A 310 -7.05 -4.57 -3.97
C LEU A 310 -7.09 -4.45 -2.44
N HIS A 311 -7.92 -3.53 -1.96
CA HIS A 311 -8.24 -3.44 -0.54
C HIS A 311 -9.44 -4.35 -0.25
N TRP A 312 -9.19 -5.51 0.33
CA TRP A 312 -10.18 -6.58 0.43
C TRP A 312 -11.34 -6.31 1.41
N ALA A 313 -11.25 -5.28 2.25
CA ALA A 313 -12.37 -4.90 3.12
C ALA A 313 -13.67 -4.61 2.33
N ALA A 314 -13.56 -4.17 1.07
CA ALA A 314 -14.71 -4.02 0.20
C ALA A 314 -15.32 -5.35 -0.29
N ARG A 315 -14.59 -6.44 -0.17
CA ARG A 315 -14.96 -7.80 -0.62
C ARG A 315 -14.40 -8.87 0.33
N PRO A 316 -14.90 -8.98 1.57
CA PRO A 316 -14.33 -9.89 2.59
C PRO A 316 -14.43 -11.38 2.23
N GLN A 317 -15.22 -11.74 1.23
CA GLN A 317 -15.25 -13.10 0.67
C GLN A 317 -13.95 -13.48 -0.05
N MET A 318 -13.17 -12.51 -0.57
CA MET A 318 -11.93 -12.78 -1.29
C MET A 318 -10.84 -13.38 -0.38
N PRO A 319 -10.45 -12.78 0.75
CA PRO A 319 -9.49 -13.40 1.68
C PRO A 319 -9.99 -14.73 2.23
N ARG A 320 -11.29 -14.88 2.49
CA ARG A 320 -11.87 -16.17 2.93
C ARG A 320 -11.70 -17.26 1.89
N ARG A 321 -11.86 -16.94 0.62
CA ARG A 321 -11.67 -17.87 -0.48
C ARG A 321 -10.21 -18.35 -0.53
N LEU A 322 -9.25 -17.44 -0.40
CA LEU A 322 -7.83 -17.77 -0.34
C LEU A 322 -7.51 -18.66 0.88
N VAL A 323 -8.07 -18.35 2.05
CA VAL A 323 -7.85 -19.12 3.29
C VAL A 323 -8.44 -20.53 3.18
N ARG A 324 -9.63 -20.68 2.60
CA ARG A 324 -10.21 -22.03 2.32
C ARG A 324 -9.32 -22.82 1.36
N ALA A 325 -8.85 -22.20 0.29
CA ALA A 325 -7.95 -22.85 -0.65
C ALA A 325 -6.62 -23.24 0.02
N ALA A 326 -6.09 -22.42 0.93
CA ALA A 326 -4.89 -22.72 1.72
C ALA A 326 -5.07 -23.95 2.63
N ALA A 327 -6.29 -24.17 3.14
CA ALA A 327 -6.62 -25.34 3.96
C ALA A 327 -6.93 -26.60 3.12
N GLY A 328 -6.88 -26.54 1.78
CA GLY A 328 -7.27 -27.66 0.91
C GLY A 328 -8.78 -27.91 0.85
N VAL A 329 -9.59 -27.00 1.38
CA VAL A 329 -11.04 -27.04 1.28
C VAL A 329 -11.44 -26.31 0.01
N GLY A 330 -12.15 -26.99 -0.90
CA GLY A 330 -12.53 -26.44 -2.22
C GLY A 330 -13.04 -24.99 -2.14
N ALA A 331 -12.54 -24.18 -3.05
CA ALA A 331 -12.85 -22.75 -3.14
C ALA A 331 -14.25 -22.51 -3.73
#